data_64a4e7e39c474e92289ad87bfe6d0499
#
_entry.id   64a4e7e39c474e92289ad87bfe6d0499
#
_cell.length_a   1.000
_cell.length_b   1.000
_cell.length_c   1.000
_cell.angle_alpha   90.00
_cell.angle_beta   90.00
_cell.angle_gamma   90.00
#
_symmetry.space_group_name_H-M   'P 1'
#
loop_
_entity.id
_entity.type
_entity.pdbx_description
1 polymer ?
#
loop_
_entity_poly.entity_id
_entity_poly.type
_entity_poly.pdbx_seq_one_letter_code
_entity_poly.pdbx_strand_id
1 'polypeptide(L)'
;ISQPSLSANVKRVENRIGYPIFDRSTKPLQLTEVGKHYIQAVEKVMDIENNLENYLLDLGNLKTGTLNVGGSNFFSSWILPPLIADFSQKFPHVQISLVEESTAKLSQFLQAGKLDLVIDNCILDNQIFERYIYQKEQLLLAVPKNYSINTRLQKYQIPIEEIRNGQFRSSHIPSVPLNKFENEPFI
;
A
#
# COMPACT_ATOMS: atom_id res chain seq x y z
N ILE A 1 -14.71 -29.13 0.64
CA ILE A 1 -15.37 -29.43 -0.66
C ILE A 1 -14.56 -30.54 -1.34
N SER A 2 -15.20 -31.65 -1.77
CA SER A 2 -14.51 -32.72 -2.46
C SER A 2 -14.17 -32.33 -3.92
N GLN A 3 -13.07 -32.89 -4.47
CA GLN A 3 -12.65 -32.62 -5.84
C GLN A 3 -13.74 -32.89 -6.90
N PRO A 4 -14.57 -33.99 -6.82
CA PRO A 4 -15.66 -34.18 -7.72
C PRO A 4 -16.73 -33.09 -7.67
N SER A 5 -17.06 -32.61 -6.47
CA SER A 5 -18.02 -31.52 -6.26
C SER A 5 -17.55 -30.22 -6.89
N LEU A 6 -16.25 -29.88 -6.70
CA LEU A 6 -15.64 -28.69 -7.30
C LEU A 6 -15.69 -28.75 -8.83
N SER A 7 -15.28 -29.89 -9.41
CA SER A 7 -15.29 -30.11 -10.85
C SER A 7 -16.71 -30.01 -11.45
N ALA A 8 -17.71 -30.55 -10.75
CA ALA A 8 -19.12 -30.47 -11.18
C ALA A 8 -19.62 -28.99 -11.14
N ASN A 9 -19.25 -28.23 -10.13
CA ASN A 9 -19.65 -26.82 -10.03
C ASN A 9 -19.00 -25.98 -11.14
N VAL A 10 -17.70 -26.15 -11.40
CA VAL A 10 -17.03 -25.49 -12.52
C VAL A 10 -17.72 -25.80 -13.84
N LYS A 11 -18.01 -27.09 -14.12
CA LYS A 11 -18.71 -27.50 -15.36
C LYS A 11 -20.11 -26.88 -15.48
N ARG A 12 -20.82 -26.73 -14.35
CA ARG A 12 -22.13 -26.06 -14.33
C ARG A 12 -21.99 -24.57 -14.71
N VAL A 13 -21.00 -23.91 -14.23
CA VAL A 13 -20.71 -22.50 -14.57
C VAL A 13 -20.34 -22.40 -16.06
N GLU A 14 -19.39 -23.21 -16.54
CA GLU A 14 -18.98 -23.25 -17.95
C GLU A 14 -20.20 -23.49 -18.89
N ASN A 15 -21.09 -24.41 -18.53
CA ASN A 15 -22.31 -24.65 -19.29
C ASN A 15 -23.27 -23.45 -19.30
N ARG A 16 -23.34 -22.71 -18.18
CA ARG A 16 -24.21 -21.52 -18.06
C ARG A 16 -23.69 -20.34 -18.90
N ILE A 17 -22.40 -20.15 -18.97
CA ILE A 17 -21.80 -19.06 -19.74
C ILE A 17 -21.53 -19.41 -21.20
N GLY A 18 -21.60 -20.73 -21.54
CA GLY A 18 -21.39 -21.24 -22.90
C GLY A 18 -19.93 -21.34 -23.33
N TYR A 19 -18.97 -21.07 -22.43
CA TYR A 19 -17.55 -21.09 -22.73
C TYR A 19 -16.75 -21.79 -21.63
N PRO A 20 -15.64 -22.50 -21.96
CA PRO A 20 -14.76 -23.10 -20.96
C PRO A 20 -13.97 -22.01 -20.22
N ILE A 21 -13.92 -22.12 -18.89
CA ILE A 21 -13.10 -21.27 -18.02
C ILE A 21 -11.67 -21.79 -17.95
N PHE A 22 -11.51 -23.12 -17.94
CA PHE A 22 -10.22 -23.78 -17.82
C PHE A 22 -9.84 -24.50 -19.11
N ASP A 23 -8.59 -24.35 -19.51
CA ASP A 23 -7.98 -25.16 -20.57
C ASP A 23 -7.50 -26.49 -19.98
N ARG A 24 -8.23 -27.56 -20.31
CA ARG A 24 -7.95 -28.91 -19.82
C ARG A 24 -6.91 -29.66 -20.64
N SER A 25 -6.42 -29.08 -21.74
CA SER A 25 -5.37 -29.65 -22.57
C SER A 25 -3.97 -29.41 -21.97
N THR A 26 -3.82 -28.47 -21.05
CA THR A 26 -2.57 -28.07 -20.46
C THR A 26 -2.31 -28.69 -19.08
N LYS A 27 -1.05 -28.94 -18.76
CA LYS A 27 -0.59 -29.34 -17.42
C LYS A 27 0.59 -28.46 -17.05
N PRO A 28 0.49 -27.62 -15.99
CA PRO A 28 -0.67 -27.45 -15.08
C PRO A 28 -1.88 -26.83 -15.79
N LEU A 29 -3.06 -27.04 -15.20
CA LEU A 29 -4.34 -26.48 -15.65
C LEU A 29 -4.26 -24.95 -15.72
N GLN A 30 -4.63 -24.36 -16.85
CA GLN A 30 -4.59 -22.92 -17.07
C GLN A 30 -5.98 -22.34 -17.33
N LEU A 31 -6.13 -21.02 -17.09
CA LEU A 31 -7.35 -20.31 -17.49
C LEU A 31 -7.34 -20.02 -18.99
N THR A 32 -8.49 -20.15 -19.62
CA THR A 32 -8.72 -19.60 -20.96
C THR A 32 -8.78 -18.07 -20.91
N GLU A 33 -8.74 -17.38 -22.06
CA GLU A 33 -8.96 -15.92 -22.09
C GLU A 33 -10.34 -15.54 -21.52
N VAL A 34 -11.39 -16.29 -21.89
CA VAL A 34 -12.73 -16.12 -21.29
C VAL A 34 -12.69 -16.37 -19.78
N GLY A 35 -11.94 -17.39 -19.34
CA GLY A 35 -11.75 -17.70 -17.92
C GLY A 35 -11.12 -16.56 -17.13
N LYS A 36 -10.10 -15.89 -17.68
CA LYS A 36 -9.46 -14.72 -17.06
C LYS A 36 -10.46 -13.58 -16.87
N HIS A 37 -11.21 -13.24 -17.90
CA HIS A 37 -12.25 -12.22 -17.84
C HIS A 37 -13.36 -12.58 -16.86
N TYR A 38 -13.77 -13.85 -16.84
CA TYR A 38 -14.79 -14.34 -15.92
C TYR A 38 -14.35 -14.21 -14.46
N ILE A 39 -13.12 -14.63 -14.13
CA ILE A 39 -12.57 -14.50 -12.77
C ILE A 39 -12.50 -13.02 -12.34
N GLN A 40 -12.01 -12.14 -13.22
CA GLN A 40 -11.98 -10.69 -12.92
C GLN A 40 -13.37 -10.11 -12.66
N ALA A 41 -14.38 -10.56 -13.39
CA ALA A 41 -15.76 -10.13 -13.18
C ALA A 41 -16.31 -10.64 -11.84
N VAL A 42 -16.06 -11.91 -11.51
CA VAL A 42 -16.48 -12.52 -10.23
C VAL A 42 -15.78 -11.85 -9.05
N GLU A 43 -14.48 -11.55 -9.15
CA GLU A 43 -13.74 -10.82 -8.12
C GLU A 43 -14.41 -9.47 -7.83
N LYS A 44 -14.81 -8.70 -8.85
CA LYS A 44 -15.54 -7.44 -8.66
C LYS A 44 -16.90 -7.61 -7.98
N VAL A 45 -17.62 -8.69 -8.29
CA VAL A 45 -18.91 -8.98 -7.62
C VAL A 45 -18.66 -9.30 -6.14
N MET A 46 -17.66 -10.12 -5.84
CA MET A 46 -17.30 -10.43 -4.46
C MET A 46 -16.87 -9.17 -3.68
N ASP A 47 -16.16 -8.26 -4.31
CA ASP A 47 -15.78 -6.98 -3.68
C ASP A 47 -17.01 -6.12 -3.34
N ILE A 48 -18.02 -6.10 -4.22
CA ILE A 48 -19.30 -5.41 -3.96
C ILE A 48 -20.05 -6.05 -2.79
N GLU A 49 -20.11 -7.38 -2.75
CA GLU A 49 -20.75 -8.12 -1.64
C GLU A 49 -20.04 -7.86 -0.31
N ASN A 50 -18.70 -7.93 -0.28
CA ASN A 50 -17.90 -7.62 0.90
C ASN A 50 -18.09 -6.16 1.38
N ASN A 51 -18.15 -5.21 0.45
CA ASN A 51 -18.42 -3.81 0.77
C ASN A 51 -19.83 -3.62 1.38
N LEU A 52 -20.82 -4.34 0.87
CA LEU A 52 -22.17 -4.33 1.43
C LEU A 52 -22.18 -4.94 2.84
N GLU A 53 -21.53 -6.09 3.04
CA GLU A 53 -21.43 -6.71 4.36
C GLU A 53 -20.73 -5.78 5.36
N ASN A 54 -19.62 -5.14 4.96
CA ASN A 54 -18.93 -4.15 5.78
C ASN A 54 -19.83 -2.95 6.11
N TYR A 55 -20.57 -2.43 5.13
CA TYR A 55 -21.54 -1.35 5.35
C TYR A 55 -22.65 -1.76 6.35
N LEU A 56 -23.16 -2.98 6.22
CA LEU A 56 -24.19 -3.51 7.15
C LEU A 56 -23.63 -3.73 8.55
N LEU A 57 -22.38 -4.15 8.67
CA LEU A 57 -21.67 -4.28 9.94
C LEU A 57 -21.41 -2.90 10.57
N ASP A 58 -21.10 -1.89 9.76
CA ASP A 58 -20.97 -0.49 10.20
C ASP A 58 -22.28 0.09 10.74
N LEU A 59 -23.40 -0.30 10.17
CA LEU A 59 -24.72 0.08 10.68
C LEU A 59 -25.07 -0.60 12.03
N GLY A 60 -24.48 -1.76 12.33
CA GLY A 60 -24.78 -2.59 13.50
C GLY A 60 -23.81 -2.49 14.68
N ASN A 61 -23.04 -1.41 14.86
CA ASN A 61 -21.96 -1.24 15.85
C ASN A 61 -20.64 -1.91 15.50
N LEU A 62 -19.95 -1.42 14.50
CA LEU A 62 -18.48 -1.28 14.31
C LEU A 62 -17.57 -2.16 15.18
N LYS A 63 -17.69 -3.46 15.15
CA LYS A 63 -16.77 -4.25 15.98
C LYS A 63 -16.14 -5.44 15.30
N THR A 64 -16.49 -5.75 14.08
CA THR A 64 -15.90 -6.88 13.33
C THR A 64 -15.76 -6.52 11.87
N GLY A 65 -14.64 -6.82 11.28
CA GLY A 65 -14.38 -6.57 9.86
C GLY A 65 -12.91 -6.83 9.54
N THR A 66 -12.54 -6.67 8.28
CA THR A 66 -11.15 -6.74 7.83
C THR A 66 -10.77 -5.41 7.22
N LEU A 67 -9.61 -4.89 7.60
CA LEU A 67 -8.99 -3.70 7.02
C LEU A 67 -7.71 -4.13 6.30
N ASN A 68 -7.67 -3.98 4.98
CA ASN A 68 -6.54 -4.32 4.14
C ASN A 68 -5.71 -3.08 3.88
N VAL A 69 -4.53 -2.99 4.48
CA VAL A 69 -3.65 -1.83 4.41
C VAL A 69 -2.41 -2.16 3.60
N GLY A 70 -2.05 -1.27 2.68
CA GLY A 70 -0.85 -1.40 1.88
C GLY A 70 0.17 -0.30 2.13
N GLY A 71 1.45 -0.63 1.95
CA GLY A 71 2.54 0.32 1.97
C GLY A 71 3.77 -0.20 1.25
N SER A 72 4.59 0.68 0.71
CA SER A 72 5.91 0.28 0.23
C SER A 72 6.83 -0.03 1.42
N ASN A 73 7.98 -0.62 1.17
CA ASN A 73 8.88 -1.19 2.19
C ASN A 73 9.08 -0.28 3.42
N PHE A 74 9.41 1.01 3.22
CA PHE A 74 9.60 1.94 4.34
C PHE A 74 8.34 2.11 5.19
N PHE A 75 7.18 2.27 4.54
CA PHE A 75 5.90 2.49 5.23
C PHE A 75 5.42 1.23 5.95
N SER A 76 5.58 0.07 5.32
CA SER A 76 5.21 -1.22 5.92
C SER A 76 6.11 -1.61 7.09
N SER A 77 7.39 -1.21 7.06
CA SER A 77 8.35 -1.57 8.10
C SER A 77 8.36 -0.59 9.29
N TRP A 78 8.11 0.70 9.05
CA TRP A 78 8.35 1.73 10.07
C TRP A 78 7.13 2.58 10.42
N ILE A 79 6.24 2.84 9.48
CA ILE A 79 5.12 3.76 9.68
C ILE A 79 3.83 3.01 10.05
N LEU A 80 3.51 1.96 9.32
CA LEU A 80 2.26 1.21 9.51
C LEU A 80 2.22 0.39 10.81
N PRO A 81 3.29 -0.30 11.26
CA PRO A 81 3.20 -1.15 12.45
C PRO A 81 2.72 -0.42 13.72
N PRO A 82 3.27 0.73 14.10
CA PRO A 82 2.76 1.46 15.28
C PRO A 82 1.31 1.94 15.09
N LEU A 83 0.91 2.37 13.89
CA LEU A 83 -0.48 2.77 13.62
C LEU A 83 -1.44 1.59 13.71
N ILE A 84 -1.04 0.43 13.20
CA ILE A 84 -1.80 -0.81 13.30
C ILE A 84 -1.95 -1.23 14.77
N ALA A 85 -0.88 -1.14 15.55
CA ALA A 85 -0.93 -1.47 16.97
C ALA A 85 -1.92 -0.58 17.74
N ASP A 86 -1.86 0.74 17.52
CA ASP A 86 -2.80 1.69 18.14
C ASP A 86 -4.24 1.46 17.70
N PHE A 87 -4.44 1.17 16.42
CA PHE A 87 -5.76 0.86 15.87
C PHE A 87 -6.32 -0.43 16.47
N SER A 88 -5.52 -1.50 16.53
CA SER A 88 -5.94 -2.80 17.08
C SER A 88 -6.29 -2.73 18.57
N GLN A 89 -5.66 -1.82 19.34
CA GLN A 89 -6.05 -1.59 20.72
C GLN A 89 -7.43 -0.97 20.84
N LYS A 90 -7.78 -0.06 19.92
CA LYS A 90 -9.09 0.62 19.91
C LYS A 90 -10.20 -0.25 19.32
N PHE A 91 -9.85 -1.07 18.33
CA PHE A 91 -10.78 -1.91 17.58
C PHE A 91 -10.32 -3.37 17.54
N PRO A 92 -10.35 -4.07 18.69
CA PRO A 92 -9.74 -5.40 18.85
C PRO A 92 -10.41 -6.51 18.02
N HIS A 93 -11.60 -6.25 17.47
CA HIS A 93 -12.34 -7.21 16.65
C HIS A 93 -12.20 -6.96 15.15
N VAL A 94 -11.43 -5.92 14.75
CA VAL A 94 -11.10 -5.68 13.34
C VAL A 94 -9.80 -6.41 13.00
N GLN A 95 -9.87 -7.30 12.01
CA GLN A 95 -8.70 -7.97 11.46
C GLN A 95 -7.96 -7.02 10.53
N ILE A 96 -6.65 -6.84 10.73
CA ILE A 96 -5.83 -6.02 9.83
C ILE A 96 -4.92 -6.93 9.02
N SER A 97 -4.97 -6.75 7.70
CA SER A 97 -4.06 -7.37 6.75
C SER A 97 -3.09 -6.31 6.22
N LEU A 98 -1.79 -6.50 6.43
CA LEU A 98 -0.75 -5.61 5.91
C LEU A 98 -0.12 -6.22 4.67
N VAL A 99 -0.10 -5.46 3.58
CA VAL A 99 0.49 -5.85 2.30
C VAL A 99 1.65 -4.91 1.98
N GLU A 100 2.85 -5.49 1.84
CA GLU A 100 4.03 -4.79 1.33
C GLU A 100 4.21 -5.08 -0.15
N GLU A 101 4.21 -4.01 -0.97
CA GLU A 101 4.42 -4.11 -2.42
C GLU A 101 4.98 -2.81 -2.99
N SER A 102 5.39 -2.84 -4.26
CA SER A 102 5.77 -1.62 -4.98
C SER A 102 4.57 -0.68 -5.14
N THR A 103 4.82 0.63 -5.15
CA THR A 103 3.80 1.67 -5.33
C THR A 103 2.86 1.42 -6.52
N ALA A 104 3.41 0.97 -7.66
CA ALA A 104 2.60 0.66 -8.84
C ALA A 104 1.60 -0.49 -8.58
N LYS A 105 2.02 -1.50 -7.85
CA LYS A 105 1.19 -2.67 -7.53
C LYS A 105 0.18 -2.35 -6.43
N LEU A 106 0.57 -1.53 -5.45
CA LEU A 106 -0.35 -1.01 -4.42
C LEU A 106 -1.48 -0.20 -5.05
N SER A 107 -1.18 0.64 -6.04
CA SER A 107 -2.20 1.39 -6.81
C SER A 107 -3.17 0.46 -7.53
N GLN A 108 -2.66 -0.61 -8.16
CA GLN A 108 -3.51 -1.61 -8.82
C GLN A 108 -4.40 -2.36 -7.82
N PHE A 109 -3.85 -2.72 -6.65
CA PHE A 109 -4.61 -3.42 -5.61
C PHE A 109 -5.68 -2.52 -4.99
N LEU A 110 -5.37 -1.24 -4.76
CA LEU A 110 -6.35 -0.26 -4.29
C LEU A 110 -7.48 -0.07 -5.30
N GLN A 111 -7.15 0.06 -6.60
CA GLN A 111 -8.13 0.19 -7.67
C GLN A 111 -8.98 -1.06 -7.87
N ALA A 112 -8.42 -2.24 -7.61
CA ALA A 112 -9.13 -3.52 -7.66
C ALA A 112 -9.94 -3.84 -6.39
N GLY A 113 -9.96 -2.95 -5.39
CA GLY A 113 -10.64 -3.18 -4.11
C GLY A 113 -9.99 -4.26 -3.24
N LYS A 114 -8.74 -4.64 -3.52
CA LYS A 114 -7.97 -5.61 -2.72
C LYS A 114 -7.33 -4.95 -1.49
N LEU A 115 -7.18 -3.63 -1.52
CA LEU A 115 -6.74 -2.81 -0.41
C LEU A 115 -7.80 -1.73 -0.16
N ASP A 116 -8.00 -1.42 1.11
CA ASP A 116 -8.91 -0.37 1.56
C ASP A 116 -8.16 0.96 1.72
N LEU A 117 -6.88 0.88 2.09
CA LEU A 117 -6.01 2.02 2.38
C LEU A 117 -4.57 1.74 1.96
N VAL A 118 -3.91 2.76 1.42
CA VAL A 118 -2.46 2.74 1.16
C VAL A 118 -1.81 3.96 1.80
N ILE A 119 -0.72 3.75 2.54
CA ILE A 119 0.16 4.82 3.01
C ILE A 119 1.47 4.74 2.25
N ASP A 120 1.74 5.77 1.46
CA ASP A 120 2.95 5.87 0.64
C ASP A 120 3.27 7.35 0.37
N ASN A 121 4.47 7.64 -0.13
CA ASN A 121 4.88 8.98 -0.53
C ASN A 121 4.63 9.28 -2.01
N CYS A 122 3.93 8.41 -2.71
CA CYS A 122 3.61 8.58 -4.12
C CYS A 122 2.41 9.51 -4.34
N ILE A 123 2.37 10.10 -5.53
CA ILE A 123 1.21 10.86 -6.00
C ILE A 123 0.37 9.90 -6.84
N LEU A 124 -0.76 9.47 -6.29
CA LEU A 124 -1.78 8.72 -7.02
C LEU A 124 -2.74 9.68 -7.73
N ASP A 125 -3.44 9.17 -8.75
CA ASP A 125 -4.41 9.96 -9.52
C ASP A 125 -5.60 10.36 -8.65
N ASN A 126 -5.77 11.65 -8.43
CA ASN A 126 -6.86 12.22 -7.64
C ASN A 126 -8.26 12.07 -8.29
N GLN A 127 -8.34 11.67 -9.56
CA GLN A 127 -9.61 11.37 -10.20
C GLN A 127 -10.15 9.98 -9.82
N ILE A 128 -9.25 9.11 -9.36
CA ILE A 128 -9.57 7.72 -9.02
C ILE A 128 -9.59 7.52 -7.51
N PHE A 129 -8.69 8.19 -6.78
CA PHE A 129 -8.47 7.97 -5.36
C PHE A 129 -8.70 9.23 -4.54
N GLU A 130 -9.31 9.08 -3.39
CA GLU A 130 -9.33 10.10 -2.36
C GLU A 130 -8.00 10.11 -1.60
N ARG A 131 -7.42 11.31 -1.38
CA ARG A 131 -6.09 11.45 -0.79
C ARG A 131 -6.10 12.36 0.41
N TYR A 132 -5.49 11.89 1.48
CA TYR A 132 -5.27 12.65 2.70
C TYR A 132 -3.77 12.78 2.99
N ILE A 133 -3.33 13.96 3.42
CA ILE A 133 -1.95 14.16 3.85
C ILE A 133 -1.85 13.71 5.30
N TYR A 134 -1.17 12.58 5.52
CA TYR A 134 -0.89 12.09 6.86
C TYR A 134 0.22 12.90 7.53
N GLN A 135 1.36 13.09 6.84
CA GLN A 135 2.51 13.80 7.35
C GLN A 135 3.31 14.43 6.20
N LYS A 136 3.94 15.57 6.46
CA LYS A 136 4.91 16.16 5.54
C LYS A 136 6.30 15.71 5.94
N GLU A 137 7.09 15.29 4.97
CA GLU A 137 8.48 14.90 5.14
C GLU A 137 9.40 16.01 4.64
N GLN A 138 10.60 16.06 5.20
CA GLN A 138 11.66 16.93 4.74
C GLN A 138 12.89 16.08 4.47
N LEU A 139 13.44 16.21 3.27
CA LEU A 139 14.67 15.51 2.91
C LEU A 139 15.86 16.21 3.55
N LEU A 140 16.69 15.44 4.23
CA LEU A 140 17.95 15.88 4.81
C LEU A 140 19.10 15.18 4.09
N LEU A 141 20.13 15.95 3.73
CA LEU A 141 21.36 15.39 3.19
C LEU A 141 22.30 15.03 4.34
N ALA A 142 22.63 13.75 4.46
CA ALA A 142 23.62 13.27 5.42
C ALA A 142 25.02 13.34 4.78
N VAL A 143 25.93 14.09 5.41
CA VAL A 143 27.31 14.24 4.94
C VAL A 143 28.26 13.68 6.00
N PRO A 144 29.24 12.82 5.64
CA PRO A 144 30.22 12.31 6.60
C PRO A 144 30.96 13.43 7.32
N LYS A 145 31.12 13.29 8.65
CA LYS A 145 31.68 14.33 9.50
C LYS A 145 33.07 14.78 9.09
N ASN A 146 33.85 13.87 8.51
CA ASN A 146 35.26 14.12 8.10
C ASN A 146 35.40 14.82 6.73
N TYR A 147 34.31 15.12 6.04
CA TYR A 147 34.36 15.81 4.75
C TYR A 147 34.67 17.29 4.94
N SER A 148 35.66 17.80 4.20
CA SER A 148 36.13 19.20 4.29
C SER A 148 35.06 20.24 3.92
N ILE A 149 34.09 19.81 3.09
CA ILE A 149 32.97 20.63 2.68
C ILE A 149 32.09 21.08 3.87
N ASN A 150 32.06 20.33 4.95
CA ASN A 150 31.28 20.66 6.16
C ASN A 150 31.67 22.01 6.73
N THR A 151 32.95 22.39 6.71
CA THR A 151 33.40 23.69 7.18
C THR A 151 32.85 24.86 6.36
N ARG A 152 32.72 24.66 5.03
CA ARG A 152 32.20 25.67 4.10
C ARG A 152 30.68 25.80 4.15
N LEU A 153 29.98 24.72 4.56
CA LEU A 153 28.54 24.63 4.58
C LEU A 153 27.92 24.72 5.97
N GLN A 154 28.66 25.23 6.96
CA GLN A 154 28.23 25.30 8.36
C GLN A 154 26.85 25.95 8.55
N LYS A 155 26.52 26.99 7.77
CA LYS A 155 25.24 27.71 7.85
C LYS A 155 24.02 26.87 7.40
N TYR A 156 24.24 25.73 6.77
CA TYR A 156 23.20 24.83 6.32
C TYR A 156 23.03 23.58 7.21
N GLN A 157 23.90 23.46 8.23
CA GLN A 157 23.88 22.31 9.11
C GLN A 157 22.77 22.45 10.14
N ILE A 158 22.09 21.33 10.37
CA ILE A 158 21.05 21.21 11.39
C ILE A 158 21.65 20.49 12.59
N PRO A 159 21.59 21.07 13.80
CA PRO A 159 22.03 20.40 15.02
C PRO A 159 21.29 19.07 15.24
N ILE A 160 22.00 18.04 15.67
CA ILE A 160 21.42 16.73 15.89
C ILE A 160 20.26 16.77 16.89
N GLU A 161 20.32 17.64 17.88
CA GLU A 161 19.26 17.80 18.87
C GLU A 161 17.97 18.35 18.25
N GLU A 162 18.07 19.25 17.28
CA GLU A 162 16.90 19.75 16.56
C GLU A 162 16.26 18.64 15.70
N ILE A 163 17.07 17.75 15.11
CA ILE A 163 16.59 16.60 14.36
C ILE A 163 15.85 15.63 15.29
N ARG A 164 16.47 15.27 16.42
CA ARG A 164 15.87 14.35 17.40
C ARG A 164 14.56 14.85 17.97
N ASN A 165 14.46 16.15 18.23
CA ASN A 165 13.27 16.77 18.81
C ASN A 165 12.23 17.17 17.75
N GLY A 166 12.50 16.95 16.46
CA GLY A 166 11.62 17.35 15.36
C GLY A 166 11.53 18.88 15.15
N GLN A 167 12.34 19.65 15.84
CA GLN A 167 12.34 21.13 15.80
C GLN A 167 12.91 21.69 14.50
N PHE A 168 13.68 20.91 13.77
CA PHE A 168 14.26 21.30 12.48
C PHE A 168 13.19 21.69 11.43
N ARG A 169 11.96 21.26 11.60
CA ARG A 169 10.84 21.64 10.71
C ARG A 169 10.44 23.11 10.81
N SER A 170 10.71 23.73 11.95
CA SER A 170 10.47 25.14 12.22
C SER A 170 11.74 25.99 12.16
N SER A 171 12.91 25.38 11.96
CA SER A 171 14.17 26.10 11.87
C SER A 171 14.26 26.92 10.58
N HIS A 172 14.82 28.13 10.69
CA HIS A 172 15.04 29.02 9.53
C HIS A 172 16.34 28.69 8.78
N ILE A 173 16.84 27.46 8.92
CA ILE A 173 18.05 27.00 8.24
C ILE A 173 17.74 26.86 6.74
N PRO A 174 18.49 27.56 5.87
CA PRO A 174 18.24 27.52 4.44
C PRO A 174 18.63 26.17 3.86
N SER A 175 17.93 25.74 2.81
CA SER A 175 18.29 24.54 2.06
C SER A 175 19.65 24.71 1.39
N VAL A 176 20.47 23.67 1.46
CA VAL A 176 21.78 23.68 0.78
C VAL A 176 21.60 23.43 -0.71
N PRO A 177 22.15 24.25 -1.61
CA PRO A 177 22.13 23.98 -3.03
C PRO A 177 22.97 22.75 -3.39
N LEU A 178 22.40 21.79 -4.12
CA LEU A 178 23.06 20.52 -4.46
C LEU A 178 24.35 20.71 -5.28
N ASN A 179 24.43 21.75 -6.09
CA ASN A 179 25.67 22.09 -6.85
C ASN A 179 26.90 22.35 -5.97
N LYS A 180 26.72 22.57 -4.65
CA LYS A 180 27.83 22.67 -3.72
C LYS A 180 28.58 21.36 -3.50
N PHE A 181 27.94 20.24 -3.85
CA PHE A 181 28.47 18.88 -3.72
C PHE A 181 28.93 18.28 -5.06
N GLU A 182 29.06 19.11 -6.11
CA GLU A 182 29.40 18.68 -7.47
C GLU A 182 30.66 17.81 -7.54
N ASN A 183 31.64 18.07 -6.66
CA ASN A 183 32.90 17.34 -6.59
C ASN A 183 32.98 16.35 -5.42
N GLU A 184 31.88 16.08 -4.74
CA GLU A 184 31.84 15.14 -3.62
C GLU A 184 31.22 13.81 -4.09
N PRO A 185 31.70 12.66 -3.59
CA PRO A 185 31.10 11.38 -3.94
C PRO A 185 29.70 11.25 -3.32
N PHE A 186 28.74 10.83 -4.13
CA PHE A 186 27.40 10.43 -3.68
C PHE A 186 27.29 8.91 -3.67
N ILE A 187 26.59 8.38 -2.69
CA ILE A 187 26.24 6.97 -2.58
C ILE A 187 24.78 6.79 -3.00
#